data_a79cadf9c3e4bbeaa2c3fad972054154
#
_entry.id   a79cadf9c3e4bbeaa2c3fad972054154
#
_cell.length_a   1.000
_cell.length_b   1.000
_cell.length_c   1.000
_cell.angle_alpha   90.00
_cell.angle_beta   90.00
_cell.angle_gamma   90.00
#
_symmetry.space_group_name_H-M   'P 1'
#
loop_
_entity.id
_entity.type
_entity.pdbx_description
1 polymer ?
#
loop_
_entity_poly.entity_id
_entity_poly.type
_entity_poly.pdbx_seq_one_letter_code
_entity_poly.pdbx_strand_id
1 'polypeptide(L)'
;MNVLLTSVGRRAYMVKYFKEVLGNSGKVYVCNSDDKSIAFKYADEKVISPLIYDKNYIPFLIDYCKKNAIDIVISLFDIDLLVLARHKKEFEEVGTKVIVSEPQIIEVCNDKWKTYNFLRDNGFNAPLSFLKMDEIIDKIAVGELSYPIVVKPRYGC
;
A
#
# COMPACT_ATOMS: atom_id res chain seq x y z
N MET A 1 -0.23 15.60 -17.04
CA MET A 1 -0.77 14.74 -15.97
C MET A 1 0.18 14.76 -14.77
N ASN A 2 -0.30 15.13 -13.60
CA ASN A 2 0.49 15.20 -12.38
C ASN A 2 0.20 13.97 -11.50
N VAL A 3 1.24 13.26 -11.10
CA VAL A 3 1.13 12.03 -10.28
C VAL A 3 1.78 12.25 -8.93
N LEU A 4 1.06 11.96 -7.84
CA LEU A 4 1.59 11.93 -6.49
C LEU A 4 1.83 10.48 -6.05
N LEU A 5 3.09 10.16 -5.76
CA LEU A 5 3.46 8.88 -5.14
C LEU A 5 3.60 9.09 -3.63
N THR A 6 2.77 8.42 -2.84
CA THR A 6 2.84 8.49 -1.37
C THR A 6 3.69 7.37 -0.80
N SER A 7 4.22 7.58 0.40
CA SER A 7 5.00 6.58 1.14
C SER A 7 6.15 5.98 0.33
N VAL A 8 6.83 6.82 -0.46
CA VAL A 8 7.83 6.38 -1.45
C VAL A 8 9.06 5.70 -0.82
N GLY A 9 9.48 6.12 0.37
CA GLY A 9 10.60 5.53 1.09
C GLY A 9 11.85 5.36 0.22
N ARG A 10 12.29 4.12 0.03
CA ARG A 10 13.48 3.75 -0.76
C ARG A 10 13.19 3.47 -2.25
N ARG A 11 11.95 3.64 -2.72
CA ARG A 11 11.51 3.23 -4.07
C ARG A 11 11.79 4.28 -5.14
N ALA A 12 13.01 4.80 -5.17
CA ALA A 12 13.46 5.78 -6.17
C ALA A 12 13.29 5.30 -7.62
N TYR A 13 13.36 3.99 -7.87
CA TYR A 13 13.16 3.40 -9.18
C TYR A 13 11.72 3.65 -9.71
N MET A 14 10.71 3.61 -8.84
CA MET A 14 9.33 3.91 -9.22
C MET A 14 9.20 5.37 -9.70
N VAL A 15 9.80 6.31 -8.96
CA VAL A 15 9.82 7.72 -9.37
C VAL A 15 10.43 7.89 -10.76
N LYS A 16 11.56 7.21 -11.02
CA LYS A 16 12.21 7.25 -12.34
C LYS A 16 11.31 6.70 -13.45
N TYR A 17 10.64 5.57 -13.23
CA TYR A 17 9.72 4.99 -14.21
C TYR A 17 8.55 5.92 -14.53
N PHE A 18 7.94 6.53 -13.53
CA PHE A 18 6.87 7.51 -13.75
C PHE A 18 7.39 8.74 -14.53
N LYS A 19 8.58 9.24 -14.20
CA LYS A 19 9.19 10.36 -14.95
C LYS A 19 9.48 10.00 -16.41
N GLU A 20 10.00 8.82 -16.66
CA GLU A 20 10.28 8.33 -18.01
C GLU A 20 8.98 8.27 -18.85
N VAL A 21 7.91 7.69 -18.28
CA VAL A 21 6.63 7.58 -18.97
C VAL A 21 5.94 8.93 -19.19
N LEU A 22 5.99 9.82 -18.20
CA LEU A 22 5.37 11.15 -18.33
C LEU A 22 6.14 12.10 -19.24
N GLY A 23 7.45 12.00 -19.27
CA GLY A 23 8.30 12.90 -20.04
C GLY A 23 7.99 14.38 -19.74
N ASN A 24 7.66 15.14 -20.77
CA ASN A 24 7.26 16.54 -20.66
C ASN A 24 5.74 16.74 -20.48
N SER A 25 4.93 15.67 -20.41
CA SER A 25 3.47 15.76 -20.34
C SER A 25 2.92 15.89 -18.93
N GLY A 26 3.80 15.88 -17.91
CA GLY A 26 3.40 15.99 -16.51
C GLY A 26 4.56 15.99 -15.54
N LYS A 27 4.22 16.01 -14.23
CA LYS A 27 5.20 15.99 -13.14
C LYS A 27 4.97 14.84 -12.19
N VAL A 28 6.05 14.34 -11.59
CA VAL A 28 6.04 13.38 -10.51
C VAL A 28 6.30 14.08 -9.18
N TYR A 29 5.28 14.07 -8.35
CA TYR A 29 5.32 14.54 -6.98
C TYR A 29 5.55 13.34 -6.06
N VAL A 30 6.27 13.53 -4.98
CA VAL A 30 6.50 12.48 -3.97
C VAL A 30 6.24 12.98 -2.57
N CYS A 31 5.69 12.10 -1.76
CA CYS A 31 5.34 12.37 -0.38
C CYS A 31 5.89 11.26 0.53
N ASN A 32 6.45 11.64 1.65
CA ASN A 32 6.92 10.74 2.71
C ASN A 32 6.93 11.48 4.04
N SER A 33 6.80 10.76 5.15
CA SER A 33 6.86 11.35 6.50
C SER A 33 8.29 11.62 7.00
N ASP A 34 9.30 11.10 6.30
CA ASP A 34 10.72 11.27 6.61
C ASP A 34 11.41 12.03 5.47
N ASP A 35 12.17 13.06 5.79
CA ASP A 35 12.93 13.89 4.85
C ASP A 35 14.14 13.16 4.23
N LYS A 36 14.56 12.04 4.82
CA LYS A 36 15.70 11.22 4.36
C LYS A 36 15.36 10.26 3.21
N SER A 37 14.14 10.31 2.68
CA SER A 37 13.74 9.46 1.57
C SER A 37 14.62 9.68 0.34
N ILE A 38 15.32 8.62 -0.12
CA ILE A 38 16.16 8.67 -1.32
C ILE A 38 15.33 9.02 -2.58
N ALA A 39 14.05 8.66 -2.60
CA ALA A 39 13.16 8.95 -3.72
C ALA A 39 12.98 10.46 -3.97
N PHE A 40 13.14 11.29 -2.94
CA PHE A 40 13.05 12.75 -3.04
C PHE A 40 14.05 13.38 -4.02
N LYS A 41 15.20 12.72 -4.24
CA LYS A 41 16.23 13.21 -5.16
C LYS A 41 15.85 13.12 -6.64
N TYR A 42 14.84 12.31 -6.96
CA TYR A 42 14.49 11.99 -8.35
C TYR A 42 13.14 12.58 -8.78
N ALA A 43 12.34 13.07 -7.84
CA ALA A 43 11.05 13.67 -8.11
C ALA A 43 11.17 15.10 -8.68
N ASP A 44 10.14 15.58 -9.33
CA ASP A 44 10.03 16.98 -9.72
C ASP A 44 9.71 17.86 -8.53
N GLU A 45 8.83 17.36 -7.66
CA GLU A 45 8.43 18.04 -6.42
C GLU A 45 8.36 17.04 -5.27
N LYS A 46 8.64 17.50 -4.08
CA LYS A 46 8.62 16.68 -2.87
C LYS A 46 7.93 17.38 -1.72
N VAL A 47 7.28 16.62 -0.85
CA VAL A 47 6.65 17.15 0.36
C VAL A 47 6.77 16.16 1.52
N ILE A 48 6.95 16.70 2.72
CA ILE A 48 6.91 15.93 3.96
C ILE A 48 5.47 15.92 4.46
N SER A 49 4.88 14.74 4.61
CA SER A 49 3.53 14.56 5.13
C SER A 49 3.52 14.28 6.62
N PRO A 50 2.39 14.47 7.28
CA PRO A 50 2.12 13.80 8.55
C PRO A 50 2.27 12.28 8.42
N LEU A 51 2.36 11.58 9.56
CA LEU A 51 2.33 10.12 9.60
C LEU A 51 0.96 9.60 9.10
N ILE A 52 0.95 8.41 8.51
CA ILE A 52 -0.28 7.80 7.93
C ILE A 52 -1.44 7.72 8.93
N TYR A 53 -1.14 7.51 10.21
CA TYR A 53 -2.15 7.42 11.27
C TYR A 53 -2.49 8.77 11.93
N ASP A 54 -1.85 9.86 11.52
CA ASP A 54 -2.20 11.20 11.99
C ASP A 54 -3.54 11.63 11.37
N LYS A 55 -4.43 12.17 12.19
CA LYS A 55 -5.73 12.70 11.74
C LYS A 55 -5.63 13.75 10.65
N ASN A 56 -4.49 14.41 10.54
CA ASN A 56 -4.23 15.43 9.53
C ASN A 56 -3.68 14.86 8.22
N TYR A 57 -3.38 13.55 8.13
CA TYR A 57 -2.76 12.94 6.95
C TYR A 57 -3.63 13.09 5.69
N ILE A 58 -4.88 12.67 5.75
CA ILE A 58 -5.80 12.78 4.61
C ILE A 58 -6.14 14.24 4.27
N PRO A 59 -6.51 15.10 5.23
CA PRO A 59 -6.71 16.52 4.93
C PRO A 59 -5.50 17.19 4.29
N PHE A 60 -4.29 16.87 4.76
CA PHE A 60 -3.05 17.36 4.17
C PHE A 60 -2.88 16.91 2.71
N LEU A 61 -3.09 15.64 2.41
CA LEU A 61 -2.95 15.10 1.06
C LEU A 61 -3.98 15.73 0.10
N ILE A 62 -5.23 15.87 0.53
CA ILE A 62 -6.31 16.49 -0.27
C ILE A 62 -5.98 17.94 -0.60
N ASP A 63 -5.56 18.73 0.39
CA ASP A 63 -5.14 20.11 0.19
C ASP A 63 -3.94 20.20 -0.77
N TYR A 64 -2.95 19.31 -0.58
CA TYR A 64 -1.78 19.24 -1.44
C TYR A 64 -2.15 18.87 -2.89
N CYS A 65 -3.03 17.89 -3.08
CA CYS A 65 -3.53 17.49 -4.40
C CYS A 65 -4.24 18.64 -5.10
N LYS A 66 -5.14 19.34 -4.40
CA LYS A 66 -5.86 20.49 -4.92
C LYS A 66 -4.92 21.63 -5.34
N LYS A 67 -3.94 21.98 -4.49
CA LYS A 67 -2.98 23.06 -4.74
C LYS A 67 -2.06 22.79 -5.94
N ASN A 68 -1.71 21.55 -6.16
CA ASN A 68 -0.75 21.15 -7.20
C ASN A 68 -1.41 20.54 -8.44
N ALA A 69 -2.74 20.58 -8.53
CA ALA A 69 -3.50 19.97 -9.60
C ALA A 69 -3.06 18.51 -9.87
N ILE A 70 -3.02 17.70 -8.81
CA ILE A 70 -2.66 16.29 -8.90
C ILE A 70 -3.81 15.53 -9.52
N ASP A 71 -3.55 14.84 -10.63
CA ASP A 71 -4.54 14.01 -11.31
C ASP A 71 -4.68 12.62 -10.65
N ILE A 72 -3.56 12.06 -10.19
CA ILE A 72 -3.51 10.68 -9.71
C ILE A 72 -2.68 10.59 -8.43
N VAL A 73 -3.19 9.86 -7.44
CA VAL A 73 -2.46 9.42 -6.24
C VAL A 73 -2.25 7.91 -6.28
N ILE A 74 -1.02 7.48 -6.04
CA ILE A 74 -0.65 6.07 -5.92
C ILE A 74 0.19 5.89 -4.65
N SER A 75 -0.22 4.97 -3.78
CA SER A 75 0.61 4.58 -2.64
C SER A 75 1.55 3.42 -2.99
N LEU A 76 2.75 3.48 -2.44
CA LEU A 76 3.75 2.43 -2.55
C LEU A 76 3.93 1.65 -1.23
N PHE A 77 2.96 1.75 -0.31
CA PHE A 77 3.06 1.12 1.01
C PHE A 77 1.72 0.55 1.48
N ASP A 78 1.70 -0.72 1.89
CA ASP A 78 0.49 -1.48 2.21
C ASP A 78 -0.38 -0.84 3.28
N ILE A 79 0.23 -0.23 4.30
CA ILE A 79 -0.51 0.41 5.40
C ILE A 79 -1.29 1.63 4.92
N ASP A 80 -0.75 2.38 3.96
CA ASP A 80 -1.36 3.57 3.39
C ASP A 80 -2.58 3.23 2.50
N LEU A 81 -2.57 2.04 1.87
CA LEU A 81 -3.61 1.65 0.91
C LEU A 81 -5.02 1.68 1.52
N LEU A 82 -5.20 1.15 2.73
CA LEU A 82 -6.52 1.10 3.35
C LEU A 82 -7.03 2.49 3.75
N VAL A 83 -6.13 3.34 4.23
CA VAL A 83 -6.46 4.72 4.59
C VAL A 83 -6.91 5.48 3.33
N LEU A 84 -6.15 5.41 2.26
CA LEU A 84 -6.50 6.04 0.97
C LEU A 84 -7.79 5.47 0.38
N ALA A 85 -7.98 4.14 0.43
CA ALA A 85 -9.17 3.49 -0.10
C ALA A 85 -10.47 3.97 0.57
N ARG A 86 -10.44 4.22 1.87
CA ARG A 86 -11.59 4.72 2.63
C ARG A 86 -11.95 6.16 2.32
N HIS A 87 -11.01 6.94 1.80
CA HIS A 87 -11.17 8.37 1.52
C HIS A 87 -11.18 8.70 0.01
N LYS A 88 -11.28 7.70 -0.88
CA LYS A 88 -11.27 7.91 -2.35
C LYS A 88 -12.20 9.02 -2.83
N LYS A 89 -13.42 9.07 -2.30
CA LYS A 89 -14.44 10.06 -2.70
C LYS A 89 -14.02 11.49 -2.40
N GLU A 90 -13.38 11.71 -1.26
CA GLU A 90 -12.89 13.03 -0.87
C GLU A 90 -11.79 13.55 -1.83
N PHE A 91 -10.95 12.64 -2.34
CA PHE A 91 -9.99 12.99 -3.39
C PHE A 91 -10.68 13.28 -4.73
N GLU A 92 -11.70 12.51 -5.10
CA GLU A 92 -12.47 12.73 -6.33
C GLU A 92 -13.17 14.11 -6.33
N GLU A 93 -13.63 14.59 -5.19
CA GLU A 93 -14.23 15.92 -5.02
C GLU A 93 -13.28 17.07 -5.37
N VAL A 94 -11.98 16.85 -5.26
CA VAL A 94 -10.94 17.83 -5.65
C VAL A 94 -10.32 17.53 -7.02
N GLY A 95 -10.89 16.59 -7.79
CA GLY A 95 -10.44 16.24 -9.12
C GLY A 95 -9.28 15.25 -9.17
N THR A 96 -8.95 14.60 -8.06
CA THR A 96 -7.83 13.65 -7.96
C THR A 96 -8.34 12.22 -7.89
N LYS A 97 -7.79 11.32 -8.71
CA LYS A 97 -8.11 9.89 -8.67
C LYS A 97 -7.10 9.12 -7.82
N VAL A 98 -7.54 8.39 -6.80
CA VAL A 98 -6.69 7.48 -6.04
C VAL A 98 -6.72 6.10 -6.69
N ILE A 99 -5.53 5.62 -7.11
CA ILE A 99 -5.40 4.28 -7.72
C ILE A 99 -5.21 3.25 -6.60
N VAL A 100 -6.30 2.74 -6.11
CA VAL A 100 -6.35 1.72 -5.06
C VAL A 100 -7.63 0.90 -5.21
N SER A 101 -7.58 -0.36 -4.81
CA SER A 101 -8.76 -1.24 -4.77
C SER A 101 -9.75 -0.80 -3.68
N GLU A 102 -10.96 -1.38 -3.71
CA GLU A 102 -11.96 -1.12 -2.67
C GLU A 102 -11.47 -1.57 -1.28
N PRO A 103 -11.90 -0.91 -0.20
CA PRO A 103 -11.43 -1.20 1.16
C PRO A 103 -11.51 -2.67 1.55
N GLN A 104 -12.59 -3.37 1.16
CA GLN A 104 -12.79 -4.79 1.47
C GLN A 104 -11.71 -5.67 0.83
N ILE A 105 -11.29 -5.33 -0.39
CA ILE A 105 -10.21 -6.07 -1.09
C ILE A 105 -8.87 -5.84 -0.40
N ILE A 106 -8.59 -4.59 -0.04
CA ILE A 106 -7.36 -4.24 0.70
C ILE A 106 -7.30 -4.95 2.05
N GLU A 107 -8.43 -5.02 2.78
CA GLU A 107 -8.50 -5.73 4.06
C GLU A 107 -8.22 -7.24 3.93
N VAL A 108 -8.68 -7.87 2.85
CA VAL A 108 -8.35 -9.27 2.55
C VAL A 108 -6.87 -9.42 2.23
N CYS A 109 -6.32 -8.56 1.37
CA CYS A 109 -4.91 -8.64 0.95
C CYS A 109 -3.92 -8.35 2.08
N ASN A 110 -4.26 -7.45 3.01
CA ASN A 110 -3.38 -7.07 4.12
C ASN A 110 -3.38 -8.06 5.29
N ASP A 111 -4.35 -8.97 5.34
CA ASP A 111 -4.48 -10.00 6.37
C ASP A 111 -4.22 -11.39 5.77
N LYS A 112 -3.06 -11.98 6.06
CA LYS A 112 -2.66 -13.28 5.50
C LYS A 112 -3.65 -14.42 5.81
N TRP A 113 -4.35 -14.33 6.95
CA TRP A 113 -5.39 -15.31 7.29
C TRP A 113 -6.67 -15.11 6.48
N LYS A 114 -7.09 -13.87 6.26
CA LYS A 114 -8.21 -13.56 5.35
C LYS A 114 -7.88 -13.97 3.91
N THR A 115 -6.65 -13.70 3.44
CA THR A 115 -6.18 -14.13 2.12
C THR A 115 -6.24 -15.64 1.99
N TYR A 116 -5.73 -16.39 2.97
CA TYR A 116 -5.78 -17.85 2.98
C TYR A 116 -7.21 -18.39 2.88
N ASN A 117 -8.12 -17.88 3.73
CA ASN A 117 -9.52 -18.29 3.70
C ASN A 117 -10.18 -17.94 2.36
N PHE A 118 -9.96 -16.74 1.84
CA PHE A 118 -10.48 -16.32 0.54
C PHE A 118 -10.03 -17.27 -0.58
N LEU A 119 -8.75 -17.63 -0.63
CA LEU A 119 -8.23 -18.56 -1.63
C LEU A 119 -8.87 -19.94 -1.52
N ARG A 120 -8.90 -20.50 -0.31
CA ARG A 120 -9.50 -21.81 -0.03
C ARG A 120 -10.99 -21.84 -0.40
N ASP A 121 -11.76 -20.85 0.04
CA ASP A 121 -13.21 -20.79 -0.12
C ASP A 121 -13.62 -20.57 -1.60
N ASN A 122 -12.70 -20.07 -2.42
CA ASN A 122 -12.87 -19.92 -3.87
C ASN A 122 -12.17 -21.00 -4.71
N GLY A 123 -11.69 -22.09 -4.11
CA GLY A 123 -11.12 -23.24 -4.81
C GLY A 123 -9.69 -23.01 -5.36
N PHE A 124 -9.00 -21.98 -4.90
CA PHE A 124 -7.59 -21.78 -5.26
C PHE A 124 -6.66 -22.61 -4.37
N ASN A 125 -5.59 -23.11 -4.96
CA ASN A 125 -4.54 -23.75 -4.19
C ASN A 125 -3.83 -22.75 -3.28
N ALA A 126 -3.81 -23.04 -1.99
CA ALA A 126 -3.10 -22.25 -0.99
C ALA A 126 -2.37 -23.18 -0.02
N PRO A 127 -1.17 -22.83 0.43
CA PRO A 127 -0.48 -23.57 1.48
C PRO A 127 -1.34 -23.64 2.74
N LEU A 128 -1.40 -24.81 3.37
CA LEU A 128 -2.09 -24.97 4.65
C LEU A 128 -1.57 -23.93 5.64
N SER A 129 -2.48 -23.21 6.26
CA SER A 129 -2.15 -22.10 7.17
C SER A 129 -2.96 -22.23 8.47
N PHE A 130 -2.34 -21.85 9.57
CA PHE A 130 -2.91 -21.94 10.91
C PHE A 130 -2.61 -20.67 11.69
N LEU A 131 -3.45 -20.33 12.65
CA LEU A 131 -3.24 -19.18 13.54
C LEU A 131 -2.59 -19.57 14.87
N LYS A 132 -2.68 -20.83 15.25
CA LYS A 132 -2.20 -21.32 16.56
C LYS A 132 -1.09 -22.34 16.37
N MET A 133 -0.06 -22.24 17.18
CA MET A 133 1.08 -23.15 17.15
C MET A 133 0.68 -24.57 17.55
N ASP A 134 -0.20 -24.71 18.55
CA ASP A 134 -0.64 -26.02 19.05
C ASP A 134 -1.30 -26.85 17.94
N GLU A 135 -2.14 -26.24 17.09
CA GLU A 135 -2.75 -26.90 15.94
C GLU A 135 -1.70 -27.46 14.97
N ILE A 136 -0.58 -26.74 14.79
CA ILE A 136 0.51 -27.16 13.90
C ILE A 136 1.26 -28.34 14.53
N ILE A 137 1.56 -28.29 15.83
CA ILE A 137 2.26 -29.33 16.57
C ILE A 137 1.46 -30.64 16.52
N ASP A 138 0.16 -30.58 16.78
CA ASP A 138 -0.74 -31.73 16.73
C ASP A 138 -0.75 -32.36 15.33
N LYS A 139 -0.82 -31.54 14.27
CA LYS A 139 -0.81 -32.05 12.88
C LYS A 139 0.53 -32.66 12.46
N ILE A 140 1.63 -32.15 12.97
CA ILE A 140 2.95 -32.76 12.76
C ILE A 140 3.02 -34.11 13.50
N ALA A 141 2.52 -34.18 14.73
CA ALA A 141 2.55 -35.40 15.54
C ALA A 141 1.76 -36.55 14.90
N VAL A 142 0.67 -36.25 14.21
CA VAL A 142 -0.16 -37.26 13.50
C VAL A 142 0.25 -37.46 12.02
N GLY A 143 1.32 -36.81 11.55
CA GLY A 143 1.85 -36.95 10.20
C GLY A 143 1.07 -36.23 9.09
N GLU A 144 0.14 -35.35 9.43
CA GLU A 144 -0.61 -34.53 8.46
C GLU A 144 0.20 -33.34 7.94
N LEU A 145 1.21 -32.90 8.69
CA LEU A 145 2.16 -31.86 8.30
C LEU A 145 3.60 -32.34 8.51
N SER A 146 4.52 -31.80 7.73
CA SER A 146 5.96 -32.05 7.86
C SER A 146 6.75 -30.75 7.73
N TYR A 147 7.97 -30.75 8.26
CA TYR A 147 8.93 -29.68 8.06
C TYR A 147 9.44 -29.65 6.59
N PRO A 148 9.84 -28.47 6.08
CA PRO A 148 9.91 -27.15 6.77
C PRO A 148 8.56 -26.44 6.85
N ILE A 149 8.35 -25.66 7.93
CA ILE A 149 7.21 -24.74 8.09
C ILE A 149 7.68 -23.28 8.11
N VAL A 150 6.82 -22.36 7.70
CA VAL A 150 7.09 -20.92 7.74
C VAL A 150 6.22 -20.24 8.78
N VAL A 151 6.85 -19.51 9.71
CA VAL A 151 6.17 -18.66 10.69
C VAL A 151 6.35 -17.21 10.30
N LYS A 152 5.26 -16.46 10.24
CA LYS A 152 5.27 -15.04 9.84
C LYS A 152 4.17 -14.24 10.54
N PRO A 153 4.34 -12.92 10.74
CA PRO A 153 3.26 -12.07 11.24
C PRO A 153 2.02 -12.15 10.35
N ARG A 154 0.84 -12.11 10.96
CA ARG A 154 -0.45 -12.09 10.24
C ARG A 154 -0.58 -10.83 9.37
N TYR A 155 -0.15 -9.68 9.88
CA TYR A 155 -0.17 -8.38 9.19
C TYR A 155 1.26 -7.89 8.91
N GLY A 156 1.40 -7.07 7.86
CA GLY A 156 2.68 -6.47 7.47
C GLY A 156 3.63 -7.44 6.76
N CYS A 157 4.86 -6.94 6.51
CA CYS A 157 5.96 -7.67 5.85
C CYS A 157 6.85 -8.35 6.88
#